data_e3c616259ecc932b1d74e0eccab32186
#
_entry.id   e3c616259ecc932b1d74e0eccab32186
#
_cell.length_a   1.000
_cell.length_b   1.000
_cell.length_c   1.000
_cell.angle_alpha   90.00
_cell.angle_beta   90.00
_cell.angle_gamma   90.00
#
_symmetry.space_group_name_H-M   'P 1'
#
loop_
_entity.id
_entity.type
_entity.pdbx_description
1 polymer ?
#
loop_
_entity_poly.entity_id
_entity_poly.type
_entity_poly.pdbx_seq_one_letter_code
_entity_poly.pdbx_strand_id
1 'polypeptide(L)'
;MAGTDQLSAVFSALADPTRRAIIAELAARDATVTELTAPLSISMPAVSRHLKVLERAALISRSRSGRWRASHLEAAPLREAADWIERYRRFWDSSLTRLDAHLAAVQAAGPVTDGPAGDPREPE
;
A
#
# COMPACT_ATOMS: atom_id res chain seq x y z
N MET A 1 26.84 4.11 4.17
CA MET A 1 25.90 4.05 3.90
C MET A 1 25.69 4.34 2.70
N ALA A 2 25.99 3.99 2.09
CA ALA A 2 25.84 4.29 0.98
C ALA A 2 24.66 4.83 0.71
N GLY A 3 24.28 5.54 0.95
CA GLY A 3 23.31 6.26 0.53
C GLY A 3 21.91 5.85 0.69
N THR A 4 21.61 4.66 0.73
CA THR A 4 20.24 4.23 0.85
C THR A 4 19.99 3.82 2.27
N ASP A 5 19.17 4.58 2.94
CA ASP A 5 18.82 4.22 4.28
C ASP A 5 17.68 3.21 4.27
N GLN A 6 17.36 2.69 5.43
CA GLN A 6 16.33 1.69 5.60
C GLN A 6 14.97 2.20 5.14
N LEU A 7 14.65 3.43 5.46
CA LEU A 7 13.37 4.01 5.09
C LEU A 7 13.22 4.12 3.58
N SER A 8 14.28 4.58 2.91
CA SER A 8 14.27 4.67 1.45
C SER A 8 14.12 3.31 0.81
N ALA A 9 14.79 2.30 1.36
CA ALA A 9 14.67 0.94 0.85
C ALA A 9 13.25 0.42 0.98
N VAL A 10 12.59 0.71 2.09
CA VAL A 10 11.22 0.29 2.30
C VAL A 10 10.29 0.95 1.28
N PHE A 11 10.40 2.27 1.11
CA PHE A 11 9.54 2.96 0.15
C PHE A 11 9.81 2.50 -1.28
N SER A 12 11.07 2.27 -1.61
CA SER A 12 11.40 1.78 -2.94
C SER A 12 10.78 0.39 -3.18
N ALA A 13 10.86 -0.49 -2.19
CA ALA A 13 10.28 -1.82 -2.31
C ALA A 13 8.76 -1.74 -2.45
N LEU A 14 8.12 -0.81 -1.75
CA LEU A 14 6.67 -0.64 -1.81
C LEU A 14 6.19 0.06 -3.06
N ALA A 15 7.09 0.59 -3.87
CA ALA A 15 6.70 1.33 -5.06
C ALA A 15 6.17 0.44 -6.18
N ASP A 16 6.37 -0.85 -6.08
CA ASP A 16 5.94 -1.79 -7.11
C ASP A 16 4.63 -2.49 -6.72
N PRO A 17 3.61 -2.51 -7.59
CA PRO A 17 2.32 -3.10 -7.23
C PRO A 17 2.39 -4.60 -6.97
N THR A 18 3.25 -5.32 -7.68
CA THR A 18 3.39 -6.76 -7.43
C THR A 18 3.96 -7.01 -6.04
N ARG A 19 4.94 -6.22 -5.64
CA ARG A 19 5.50 -6.38 -4.30
C ARG A 19 4.47 -6.03 -3.23
N ARG A 20 3.63 -5.03 -3.46
CA ARG A 20 2.55 -4.75 -2.52
C ARG A 20 1.56 -5.90 -2.42
N ALA A 21 1.28 -6.56 -3.56
CA ALA A 21 0.39 -7.72 -3.55
C ALA A 21 1.02 -8.88 -2.76
N ILE A 22 2.32 -9.09 -2.91
CA ILE A 22 3.03 -10.11 -2.15
C ILE A 22 2.94 -9.82 -0.64
N ILE A 23 3.16 -8.56 -0.27
CA ILE A 23 3.06 -8.17 1.14
C ILE A 23 1.66 -8.43 1.69
N ALA A 24 0.63 -8.15 0.89
CA ALA A 24 -0.74 -8.40 1.31
C ALA A 24 -0.98 -9.89 1.60
N GLU A 25 -0.43 -10.76 0.74
CA GLU A 25 -0.54 -12.19 0.97
C GLU A 25 0.20 -12.60 2.24
N LEU A 26 1.40 -12.06 2.44
CA LEU A 26 2.21 -12.40 3.60
C LEU A 26 1.64 -11.83 4.90
N ALA A 27 0.85 -10.78 4.81
CA ALA A 27 0.17 -10.25 5.99
C ALA A 27 -0.87 -11.25 6.51
N ALA A 28 -1.41 -12.08 5.63
CA ALA A 28 -2.40 -13.08 6.03
C ALA A 28 -1.73 -14.34 6.57
N ARG A 29 -0.61 -14.72 6.00
CA ARG A 29 0.11 -15.93 6.43
C ARG A 29 1.45 -16.00 5.75
N ASP A 30 2.37 -16.77 6.33
CA ASP A 30 3.63 -17.07 5.67
C ASP A 30 3.36 -17.89 4.42
N ALA A 31 4.20 -17.76 3.43
CA ALA A 31 3.98 -18.43 2.16
C ALA A 31 5.30 -18.72 1.44
N THR A 32 5.31 -19.81 0.70
CA THR A 32 6.45 -20.18 -0.15
C THR A 32 6.34 -19.45 -1.48
N VAL A 33 7.43 -19.48 -2.26
CA VAL A 33 7.41 -18.89 -3.60
C VAL A 33 6.30 -19.48 -4.46
N THR A 34 6.11 -20.80 -4.39
CA THR A 34 5.06 -21.47 -5.15
C THR A 34 3.69 -20.93 -4.78
N GLU A 35 3.45 -20.80 -3.49
CA GLU A 35 2.17 -20.29 -3.01
C GLU A 35 1.94 -18.84 -3.41
N LEU A 36 2.99 -18.04 -3.39
CA LEU A 36 2.87 -16.64 -3.77
C LEU A 36 2.68 -16.46 -5.28
N THR A 37 3.26 -17.38 -6.07
CA THR A 37 3.15 -17.28 -7.52
C THR A 37 1.77 -17.63 -8.02
N ALA A 38 1.09 -18.55 -7.35
CA ALA A 38 -0.18 -19.08 -7.81
C ALA A 38 -1.21 -18.00 -8.19
N PRO A 39 -1.45 -16.96 -7.38
CA PRO A 39 -2.44 -15.95 -7.75
C PRO A 39 -1.89 -14.83 -8.63
N LEU A 40 -0.61 -14.85 -8.96
CA LEU A 40 -0.02 -13.78 -9.74
C LEU A 40 0.16 -14.20 -11.19
N SER A 41 0.15 -13.22 -12.08
CA SER A 41 0.29 -13.53 -13.51
C SER A 41 1.72 -13.40 -13.96
N ILE A 42 2.68 -13.75 -13.13
CA ILE A 42 4.09 -13.65 -13.47
C ILE A 42 4.79 -14.97 -13.14
N SER A 43 6.00 -15.11 -13.61
CA SER A 43 6.74 -16.35 -13.43
C SER A 43 7.30 -16.48 -12.02
N MET A 44 7.60 -17.69 -11.62
CA MET A 44 8.23 -17.95 -10.34
C MET A 44 9.59 -17.25 -10.19
N PRO A 45 10.45 -17.23 -11.22
CA PRO A 45 11.69 -16.44 -11.09
C PRO A 45 11.43 -14.94 -10.87
N ALA A 46 10.37 -14.40 -11.46
CA ALA A 46 10.03 -13.00 -11.23
C ALA A 46 9.59 -12.77 -9.78
N VAL A 47 8.78 -13.70 -9.25
CA VAL A 47 8.39 -13.62 -7.84
C VAL A 47 9.63 -13.68 -6.94
N SER A 48 10.57 -14.58 -7.26
CA SER A 48 11.80 -14.68 -6.49
C SER A 48 12.59 -13.39 -6.49
N ARG A 49 12.65 -12.70 -7.62
CA ARG A 49 13.33 -11.41 -7.69
C ARG A 49 12.65 -10.36 -6.81
N HIS A 50 11.33 -10.33 -6.83
CA HIS A 50 10.60 -9.41 -5.97
C HIS A 50 10.84 -9.73 -4.49
N LEU A 51 10.90 -11.00 -4.14
CA LEU A 51 11.18 -11.39 -2.77
C LEU A 51 12.56 -10.95 -2.32
N LYS A 52 13.54 -11.00 -3.22
CA LYS A 52 14.89 -10.51 -2.88
C LYS A 52 14.88 -9.02 -2.58
N VAL A 53 14.13 -8.25 -3.34
CA VAL A 53 14.01 -6.82 -3.08
C VAL A 53 13.40 -6.57 -1.71
N LEU A 54 12.32 -7.30 -1.40
CA LEU A 54 11.65 -7.16 -0.12
C LEU A 54 12.55 -7.59 1.04
N GLU A 55 13.33 -8.65 0.83
CA GLU A 55 14.24 -9.13 1.84
C GLU A 55 15.37 -8.13 2.12
N ARG A 56 15.92 -7.51 1.08
CA ARG A 56 16.94 -6.48 1.25
C ARG A 56 16.43 -5.26 1.99
N ALA A 57 15.14 -4.96 1.83
CA ALA A 57 14.52 -3.87 2.56
C ALA A 57 14.12 -4.28 3.96
N ALA A 58 14.41 -5.53 4.36
CA ALA A 58 14.05 -6.10 5.65
C ALA A 58 12.54 -6.17 5.89
N LEU A 59 11.76 -6.10 4.81
CA LEU A 59 10.30 -6.21 4.92
C LEU A 59 9.86 -7.64 5.09
N ILE A 60 10.68 -8.59 4.70
CA ILE A 60 10.40 -10.00 4.89
C ILE A 60 11.65 -10.72 5.37
N SER A 61 11.44 -11.85 6.01
CA SER A 61 12.49 -12.79 6.31
C SER A 61 12.10 -14.12 5.66
N ARG A 62 13.05 -14.98 5.47
CA ARG A 62 12.80 -16.26 4.82
C ARG A 62 13.34 -17.39 5.68
N SER A 63 12.50 -18.39 5.88
CA SER A 63 12.88 -19.56 6.62
C SER A 63 13.98 -20.33 5.89
N ARG A 64 14.90 -20.87 6.62
CA ARG A 64 15.95 -21.68 6.03
C ARG A 64 15.78 -23.14 6.35
N SER A 65 14.59 -23.54 6.81
CA SER A 65 14.43 -24.90 7.18
C SER A 65 14.00 -25.75 6.01
N GLY A 66 14.79 -26.67 5.63
CA GLY A 66 14.48 -27.72 4.68
C GLY A 66 14.05 -27.19 3.33
N ARG A 67 13.11 -27.90 2.75
CA ARG A 67 12.60 -27.55 1.45
C ARG A 67 11.59 -26.44 1.49
N TRP A 68 11.05 -26.18 2.66
CA TRP A 68 9.98 -25.22 2.77
C TRP A 68 10.57 -23.90 3.16
N ARG A 69 10.88 -23.09 2.18
CA ARG A 69 11.42 -21.76 2.44
C ARG A 69 10.29 -20.77 2.38
N ALA A 70 9.59 -20.68 3.46
CA ALA A 70 8.48 -19.74 3.55
C ALA A 70 8.99 -18.33 3.83
N SER A 71 8.36 -17.35 3.22
CA SER A 71 8.61 -15.95 3.52
C SER A 71 7.65 -15.49 4.59
N HIS A 72 8.12 -14.58 5.42
CA HIS A 72 7.38 -14.05 6.57
C HIS A 72 7.47 -12.55 6.56
N LEU A 73 6.35 -11.86 6.73
CA LEU A 73 6.32 -10.41 6.76
C LEU A 73 6.89 -9.90 8.08
N GLU A 74 7.81 -8.96 8.00
CA GLU A 74 8.37 -8.30 9.17
C GLU A 74 7.67 -6.96 9.34
N ALA A 75 6.98 -6.81 10.44
CA ALA A 75 6.17 -5.60 10.66
C ALA A 75 6.98 -4.36 10.97
N ALA A 76 8.16 -4.51 11.57
CA ALA A 76 8.90 -3.35 12.06
C ALA A 76 9.24 -2.31 10.99
N PRO A 77 9.76 -2.69 9.81
CA PRO A 77 10.04 -1.66 8.81
C PRO A 77 8.79 -0.98 8.28
N LEU A 78 7.67 -1.70 8.20
CA LEU A 78 6.40 -1.07 7.81
C LEU A 78 5.97 -0.07 8.87
N ARG A 79 6.16 -0.42 10.13
CA ARG A 79 5.82 0.47 11.23
C ARG A 79 6.64 1.75 11.17
N GLU A 80 7.92 1.63 10.88
CA GLU A 80 8.78 2.79 10.73
C GLU A 80 8.33 3.70 9.61
N ALA A 81 7.95 3.10 8.48
CA ALA A 81 7.44 3.89 7.35
C ALA A 81 6.14 4.59 7.72
N ALA A 82 5.26 3.87 8.41
CA ALA A 82 4.00 4.45 8.85
C ALA A 82 4.24 5.60 9.82
N ASP A 83 5.19 5.44 10.73
CA ASP A 83 5.51 6.49 11.71
C ASP A 83 6.05 7.74 11.01
N TRP A 84 6.87 7.55 9.98
CA TRP A 84 7.39 8.68 9.23
C TRP A 84 6.26 9.44 8.55
N ILE A 85 5.34 8.70 7.92
CA ILE A 85 4.19 9.31 7.26
C ILE A 85 3.31 10.01 8.28
N GLU A 86 3.19 9.43 9.47
CA GLU A 86 2.35 9.95 10.52
C GLU A 86 2.77 11.35 10.97
N ARG A 87 4.04 11.70 10.80
CA ARG A 87 4.51 13.05 11.12
C ARG A 87 3.75 14.12 10.36
N TYR A 88 3.19 13.75 9.21
CA TYR A 88 2.50 14.69 8.34
C TYR A 88 0.98 14.57 8.46
N ARG A 89 0.51 13.84 9.47
CA ARG A 89 -0.92 13.61 9.64
C ARG A 89 -1.68 14.92 9.74
N ARG A 90 -1.17 15.87 10.50
CA ARG A 90 -1.85 17.16 10.64
C ARG A 90 -2.02 17.84 9.32
N PHE A 91 -1.01 17.72 8.46
CA PHE A 91 -1.06 18.37 7.15
C PHE A 91 -2.22 17.85 6.33
N TRP A 92 -2.34 16.53 6.17
CA TRP A 92 -3.41 16.04 5.33
C TRP A 92 -4.78 16.05 6.04
N ASP A 93 -4.82 15.84 7.35
CA ASP A 93 -6.08 15.94 8.07
C ASP A 93 -6.65 17.34 7.94
N SER A 94 -5.82 18.35 8.14
CA SER A 94 -6.24 19.73 8.00
C SER A 94 -6.71 20.02 6.59
N SER A 95 -5.96 19.58 5.59
CA SER A 95 -6.31 19.81 4.19
C SER A 95 -7.61 19.10 3.82
N LEU A 96 -7.79 17.85 4.28
CA LEU A 96 -9.01 17.11 4.00
C LEU A 96 -10.20 17.70 4.73
N THR A 97 -9.99 18.19 5.95
CA THR A 97 -11.06 18.85 6.69
C THR A 97 -11.52 20.11 5.96
N ARG A 98 -10.57 20.88 5.45
CA ARG A 98 -10.93 22.07 4.67
C ARG A 98 -11.70 21.72 3.39
N LEU A 99 -11.29 20.64 2.74
CA LEU A 99 -12.00 20.18 1.55
C LEU A 99 -13.41 19.74 1.88
N ASP A 100 -13.56 18.97 2.97
CA ASP A 100 -14.89 18.54 3.40
C ASP A 100 -15.78 19.74 3.72
N ALA A 101 -15.23 20.74 4.40
CA ALA A 101 -15.98 21.94 4.71
C ALA A 101 -16.39 22.68 3.44
N HIS A 102 -15.48 22.75 2.47
CA HIS A 102 -15.78 23.41 1.21
C HIS A 102 -16.89 22.67 0.47
N LEU A 103 -16.81 21.35 0.41
CA LEU A 103 -17.83 20.55 -0.26
C LEU A 103 -19.18 20.69 0.43
N ALA A 104 -19.19 20.72 1.76
CA ALA A 104 -20.41 20.91 2.51
C ALA A 104 -21.03 22.28 2.23
N ALA A 105 -20.18 23.31 2.15
CA ALA A 105 -20.65 24.66 1.85
C ALA A 105 -21.22 24.75 0.43
N VAL A 106 -20.59 24.08 -0.51
CA VAL A 106 -21.09 24.06 -1.89
C VAL A 106 -22.42 23.34 -1.94
N GLN A 107 -22.56 22.23 -1.25
CA GLN A 107 -23.83 21.52 -1.21
C GLN A 107 -24.92 22.31 -0.50
N ALA A 108 -24.55 22.99 0.57
CA ALA A 108 -25.52 23.80 1.31
C ALA A 108 -25.97 25.02 0.54
N ALA A 109 -25.11 25.52 -0.35
CA ALA A 109 -25.48 26.66 -1.18
C ALA A 109 -26.52 26.26 -2.23
N GLY A 110 -26.79 25.02 -2.34
CA GLY A 110 -27.87 24.57 -3.15
C GLY A 110 -27.48 24.09 -4.48
N PRO A 111 -28.46 23.55 -5.10
CA PRO A 111 -28.28 22.90 -6.30
C PRO A 111 -28.14 23.89 -7.27
N VAL A 112 -27.46 23.72 -7.92
CA VAL A 112 -27.37 24.52 -8.82
C VAL A 112 -28.08 23.92 -9.85
N THR A 113 -28.82 23.90 -9.92
CA THR A 113 -29.16 23.13 -10.23
C THR A 113 -29.29 22.44 -11.16
N ASP A 114 -29.27 22.75 -10.97
CA ASP A 114 -29.35 21.96 -11.42
C ASP A 114 -29.56 21.35 -11.88
N GLY A 115 -29.86 21.79 -12.25
CA GLY A 115 -29.98 21.12 -12.17
C GLY A 115 -30.29 20.45 -12.59
N PRO A 116 -30.58 20.72 -13.17
CA PRO A 116 -30.71 19.88 -13.21
C PRO A 116 -30.61 19.08 -13.51
N ALA A 117 -30.84 19.43 -13.70
CA ALA A 117 -30.71 18.61 -13.53
C ALA A 117 -30.72 17.87 -13.46
N GLY A 118 -31.10 18.09 -13.81
CA GLY A 118 -31.03 17.34 -13.39
C GLY A 118 -31.27 16.71 -13.25
N ASP A 119 -31.55 16.85 -13.40
CA ASP A 119 -31.71 16.09 -12.99
C ASP A 119 -31.97 15.19 -13.12
N PRO A 120 -32.44 15.12 -13.55
CA PRO A 120 -32.64 14.26 -13.39
C PRO A 120 -32.68 13.19 -13.00
N ARG A 121 -32.93 13.29 -12.68
CA ARG A 121 -33.05 12.34 -12.06
C ARG A 121 -33.94 12.24 -11.27
N GLU A 122 -34.41 13.12 -11.54
CA GLU A 122 -35.00 13.24 -10.87
C GLU A 122 -35.99 13.25 -10.88
N PRO A 123 -36.64 13.61 -10.93
CA PRO A 123 -37.41 13.77 -10.85
C PRO A 123 -38.06 13.92 -10.90
N GLU A 124 -38.48 14.52 -11.22
CA GLU A 124 -38.63 14.72 -11.15
C GLU A 124 -38.68 14.39 -11.04
#